data_6a1d2d7f9a8f0d4f499de06a1137cfde
#
_entry.id   6a1d2d7f9a8f0d4f499de06a1137cfde
#
_cell.length_a   1.000
_cell.length_b   1.000
_cell.length_c   1.000
_cell.angle_alpha   90.00
_cell.angle_beta   90.00
_cell.angle_gamma   90.00
#
_symmetry.space_group_name_H-M   'P 1'
#
loop_
_entity.id
_entity.type
_entity.pdbx_description
1 polymer ?
#
loop_
_entity_poly.entity_id
_entity_poly.type
_entity_poly.pdbx_seq_one_letter_code
_entity_poly.pdbx_strand_id
1 'polypeptide(L)'
;RQDMQFPDIWLRDNCRCKECYLPQTLSRLPQLWNNLDTSVRVLRQSVDVEQQVLYIEWSDGHASQYPYNWLRERDFSAANRQLYLSEFYRPEQKLWSGQNFEEVRRVFYFQELITCDSTLLQWLHHLAVYGVGLVKEAPLEMDVLRRLSNRVGFMRRTTYGEEFRVRAQPGASNYAYLAAPLPLHTDMPYFEYLPGVTMLHTLEQSASPGGVNLLADAFYVAELMRERHPDQFRALCQTPVDWADIGSDGGLQFHNIWRAPVINLDDEGRCVRINHSIPQRDSHFSVPMEQVRPWYEAMATFVGLAQEHSCRFKTTPGDVLTFDNLRLVHGRTGYDDTDRNV
;
A
#
# COMPACT_ATOMS: atom_id res chain seq x y z
N ARG A 1 -31.14 3.33 -24.29
CA ARG A 1 -30.43 2.05 -24.57
C ARG A 1 -28.99 2.41 -24.85
N GLN A 2 -28.09 1.92 -24.05
CA GLN A 2 -26.66 2.10 -24.28
C GLN A 2 -26.19 0.86 -25.05
N ASP A 3 -25.70 1.06 -26.27
CA ASP A 3 -25.16 -0.04 -27.09
C ASP A 3 -23.77 -0.40 -26.55
N MET A 4 -23.61 -1.64 -26.06
CA MET A 4 -22.34 -2.16 -25.62
C MET A 4 -21.64 -2.84 -26.80
N GLN A 5 -20.33 -2.62 -26.95
CA GLN A 5 -19.50 -3.22 -27.97
C GLN A 5 -18.41 -4.07 -27.34
N PHE A 6 -18.21 -5.26 -27.90
CA PHE A 6 -17.19 -6.20 -27.43
C PHE A 6 -16.39 -6.76 -28.61
N PRO A 7 -15.08 -6.90 -28.50
CA PRO A 7 -14.30 -7.61 -29.51
C PRO A 7 -14.65 -9.12 -29.54
N ASP A 8 -14.84 -9.69 -30.72
CA ASP A 8 -15.18 -11.10 -30.92
C ASP A 8 -14.20 -12.00 -30.17
N ILE A 9 -12.91 -11.78 -30.37
CA ILE A 9 -11.85 -12.56 -29.73
C ILE A 9 -11.93 -12.50 -28.19
N TRP A 10 -12.25 -11.33 -27.61
CA TRP A 10 -12.37 -11.19 -26.18
C TRP A 10 -13.58 -11.96 -25.64
N LEU A 11 -14.74 -11.89 -26.30
CA LEU A 11 -15.90 -12.69 -25.92
C LEU A 11 -15.57 -14.18 -26.01
N ARG A 12 -14.96 -14.63 -27.13
CA ARG A 12 -14.60 -16.04 -27.32
C ARG A 12 -13.64 -16.55 -26.23
N ASP A 13 -12.62 -15.79 -25.88
CA ASP A 13 -11.67 -16.11 -24.78
C ASP A 13 -12.35 -16.16 -23.41
N ASN A 14 -13.38 -15.37 -23.21
CA ASN A 14 -14.11 -15.31 -21.94
C ASN A 14 -15.34 -16.22 -21.88
N CYS A 15 -15.44 -17.22 -22.77
CA CYS A 15 -16.50 -18.23 -22.70
C CYS A 15 -16.48 -18.97 -21.36
N ARG A 16 -17.66 -19.08 -20.72
CA ARG A 16 -17.82 -19.69 -19.40
C ARG A 16 -18.43 -21.10 -19.46
N CYS A 17 -18.48 -21.75 -20.63
CA CYS A 17 -18.92 -23.13 -20.72
C CYS A 17 -17.92 -24.09 -20.03
N LYS A 18 -18.36 -25.32 -19.75
CA LYS A 18 -17.55 -26.36 -19.08
C LYS A 18 -16.26 -26.75 -19.83
N GLU A 19 -16.20 -26.46 -21.14
CA GLU A 19 -15.03 -26.75 -21.97
C GLU A 19 -13.99 -25.61 -21.95
N CYS A 20 -14.38 -24.41 -21.54
CA CYS A 20 -13.53 -23.22 -21.54
C CYS A 20 -13.20 -22.71 -20.14
N TYR A 21 -13.99 -23.09 -19.13
CA TYR A 21 -13.89 -22.51 -17.79
C TYR A 21 -14.19 -23.53 -16.69
N LEU A 22 -13.38 -23.51 -15.64
CA LEU A 22 -13.54 -24.34 -14.45
C LEU A 22 -14.06 -23.49 -13.27
N PRO A 23 -15.36 -23.61 -12.91
CA PRO A 23 -15.97 -22.80 -11.86
C PRO A 23 -15.33 -22.96 -10.48
N GLN A 24 -14.84 -24.16 -10.14
CA GLN A 24 -14.25 -24.46 -8.82
C GLN A 24 -12.97 -23.67 -8.55
N THR A 25 -12.20 -23.39 -9.60
CA THR A 25 -10.95 -22.62 -9.52
C THR A 25 -11.08 -21.19 -10.04
N LEU A 26 -12.25 -20.84 -10.55
CA LEU A 26 -12.53 -19.56 -11.22
C LEU A 26 -11.54 -19.27 -12.37
N SER A 27 -11.08 -20.31 -13.07
CA SER A 27 -10.01 -20.22 -14.07
C SER A 27 -10.46 -20.64 -15.46
N ARG A 28 -9.87 -20.00 -16.48
CA ARG A 28 -9.93 -20.50 -17.87
C ARG A 28 -9.19 -21.81 -17.98
N LEU A 29 -9.66 -22.71 -18.85
CA LEU A 29 -8.95 -23.95 -19.17
C LEU A 29 -7.81 -23.66 -20.14
N PRO A 30 -6.57 -24.13 -19.87
CA PRO A 30 -5.39 -23.82 -20.70
C PRO A 30 -5.50 -24.29 -22.15
N GLN A 31 -6.28 -25.35 -22.41
CA GLN A 31 -6.46 -25.94 -23.75
C GLN A 31 -7.00 -24.93 -24.79
N LEU A 32 -7.75 -23.92 -24.34
CA LEU A 32 -8.28 -22.89 -25.23
C LEU A 32 -7.14 -22.16 -25.96
N TRP A 33 -6.04 -21.84 -25.28
CA TRP A 33 -4.93 -21.07 -25.84
C TRP A 33 -4.06 -21.86 -26.82
N ASN A 34 -4.06 -23.19 -26.75
CA ASN A 34 -3.33 -24.03 -27.71
C ASN A 34 -3.93 -23.97 -29.13
N ASN A 35 -5.24 -23.65 -29.23
CA ASN A 35 -5.99 -23.64 -30.48
C ASN A 35 -6.80 -22.34 -30.64
N LEU A 36 -6.44 -21.25 -29.96
CA LEU A 36 -7.17 -19.99 -30.05
C LEU A 36 -6.99 -19.35 -31.43
N ASP A 37 -8.06 -19.33 -32.21
CA ASP A 37 -8.11 -18.61 -33.46
C ASP A 37 -8.38 -17.10 -33.19
N THR A 38 -7.36 -16.27 -33.36
CA THR A 38 -7.48 -14.82 -33.24
C THR A 38 -8.31 -14.16 -34.33
N SER A 39 -8.61 -14.89 -35.39
CA SER A 39 -9.51 -14.46 -36.48
C SER A 39 -10.96 -14.87 -36.31
N VAL A 40 -11.31 -15.47 -35.14
CA VAL A 40 -12.67 -15.91 -34.81
C VAL A 40 -13.69 -14.79 -35.04
N ARG A 41 -14.87 -15.17 -35.57
CA ARG A 41 -15.96 -14.26 -35.90
C ARG A 41 -17.28 -14.81 -35.34
N VAL A 42 -18.19 -13.92 -35.04
CA VAL A 42 -19.59 -14.25 -34.75
C VAL A 42 -20.24 -14.71 -36.05
N LEU A 43 -20.72 -15.94 -36.11
CA LEU A 43 -21.56 -16.47 -37.22
C LEU A 43 -23.03 -16.14 -36.96
N ARG A 44 -23.49 -16.33 -35.73
CA ARG A 44 -24.88 -16.07 -35.35
C ARG A 44 -24.90 -15.55 -33.91
N GLN A 45 -25.80 -14.62 -33.65
CA GLN A 45 -26.08 -14.16 -32.29
C GLN A 45 -27.58 -14.03 -32.06
N SER A 46 -28.02 -14.28 -30.83
CA SER A 46 -29.39 -14.08 -30.38
C SER A 46 -29.41 -13.63 -28.92
N VAL A 47 -30.42 -12.86 -28.55
CA VAL A 47 -30.63 -12.40 -27.19
C VAL A 47 -31.90 -13.00 -26.64
N ASP A 48 -31.80 -13.73 -25.55
CA ASP A 48 -32.96 -14.09 -24.74
C ASP A 48 -33.25 -12.95 -23.77
N VAL A 49 -34.33 -12.22 -24.00
CA VAL A 49 -34.72 -11.04 -23.22
C VAL A 49 -35.25 -11.43 -21.85
N GLU A 50 -35.92 -12.59 -21.73
CA GLU A 50 -36.49 -13.08 -20.47
C GLU A 50 -35.39 -13.53 -19.52
N GLN A 51 -34.44 -14.32 -20.05
CA GLN A 51 -33.29 -14.78 -19.27
C GLN A 51 -32.15 -13.78 -19.18
N GLN A 52 -32.20 -12.71 -19.95
CA GLN A 52 -31.13 -11.70 -20.05
C GLN A 52 -29.77 -12.32 -20.43
N VAL A 53 -29.75 -13.16 -21.46
CA VAL A 53 -28.55 -13.88 -21.93
C VAL A 53 -28.32 -13.61 -23.42
N LEU A 54 -27.07 -13.32 -23.77
CA LEU A 54 -26.58 -13.29 -25.15
C LEU A 54 -26.01 -14.65 -25.51
N TYR A 55 -26.53 -15.25 -26.60
CA TYR A 55 -25.99 -16.48 -27.20
C TYR A 55 -25.21 -16.16 -28.46
N ILE A 56 -24.06 -16.82 -28.64
CA ILE A 56 -23.18 -16.63 -29.82
C ILE A 56 -22.73 -17.99 -30.34
N GLU A 57 -22.84 -18.16 -31.66
CA GLU A 57 -22.20 -19.24 -32.42
C GLU A 57 -20.98 -18.68 -33.15
N TRP A 58 -19.82 -19.30 -32.97
CA TRP A 58 -18.55 -18.84 -33.47
C TRP A 58 -18.11 -19.55 -34.75
N SER A 59 -17.22 -18.91 -35.54
CA SER A 59 -16.64 -19.48 -36.77
C SER A 59 -15.77 -20.69 -36.51
N ASP A 60 -15.27 -20.90 -35.29
CA ASP A 60 -14.51 -22.10 -34.87
C ASP A 60 -15.43 -23.29 -34.48
N GLY A 61 -16.74 -23.14 -34.64
CA GLY A 61 -17.74 -24.18 -34.31
C GLY A 61 -18.14 -24.21 -32.85
N HIS A 62 -17.61 -23.30 -32.03
CA HIS A 62 -17.95 -23.19 -30.62
C HIS A 62 -19.24 -22.38 -30.39
N ALA A 63 -19.92 -22.61 -29.26
CA ALA A 63 -21.05 -21.83 -28.82
C ALA A 63 -20.83 -21.26 -27.41
N SER A 64 -21.19 -20.02 -27.20
CA SER A 64 -21.06 -19.33 -25.92
C SER A 64 -22.32 -18.64 -25.49
N GLN A 65 -22.45 -18.45 -24.16
CA GLN A 65 -23.55 -17.67 -23.58
C GLN A 65 -23.00 -16.71 -22.52
N TYR A 66 -23.58 -15.50 -22.50
CA TYR A 66 -23.12 -14.43 -21.61
C TYR A 66 -24.33 -13.77 -20.93
N PRO A 67 -24.40 -13.81 -19.58
CA PRO A 67 -25.42 -13.06 -18.84
C PRO A 67 -25.24 -11.57 -19.05
N TYR A 68 -26.33 -10.82 -19.21
CA TYR A 68 -26.30 -9.37 -19.43
C TYR A 68 -25.56 -8.61 -18.32
N ASN A 69 -25.78 -8.98 -17.04
CA ASN A 69 -25.08 -8.33 -15.91
C ASN A 69 -23.57 -8.53 -16.00
N TRP A 70 -23.10 -9.71 -16.42
CA TRP A 70 -21.69 -9.99 -16.61
C TRP A 70 -21.08 -9.14 -17.74
N LEU A 71 -21.80 -8.96 -18.85
CA LEU A 71 -21.38 -8.08 -19.96
C LEU A 71 -21.35 -6.62 -19.51
N ARG A 72 -22.38 -6.15 -18.81
CA ARG A 72 -22.48 -4.78 -18.32
C ARG A 72 -21.32 -4.40 -17.40
N GLU A 73 -20.93 -5.29 -16.49
CA GLU A 73 -19.80 -5.07 -15.60
C GLU A 73 -18.46 -4.98 -16.33
N ARG A 74 -18.39 -5.48 -17.57
CA ARG A 74 -17.17 -5.61 -18.38
C ARG A 74 -17.24 -4.81 -19.67
N ASP A 75 -18.18 -3.89 -19.75
CA ASP A 75 -18.32 -2.99 -20.90
C ASP A 75 -17.03 -2.20 -21.15
N PHE A 76 -16.64 -2.09 -22.42
CA PHE A 76 -15.42 -1.42 -22.87
C PHE A 76 -15.54 0.10 -22.94
N SER A 77 -16.65 0.68 -22.51
CA SER A 77 -16.78 2.14 -22.44
C SER A 77 -15.73 2.78 -21.54
N ALA A 78 -15.32 4.00 -21.84
CA ALA A 78 -14.34 4.73 -21.02
C ALA A 78 -14.86 4.91 -19.59
N ALA A 79 -16.15 5.15 -19.41
CA ALA A 79 -16.76 5.30 -18.09
C ALA A 79 -16.67 4.01 -17.24
N ASN A 80 -16.97 2.85 -17.85
CA ASN A 80 -16.88 1.57 -17.13
C ASN A 80 -15.43 1.18 -16.80
N ARG A 81 -14.49 1.44 -17.72
CA ARG A 81 -13.06 1.23 -17.44
C ARG A 81 -12.57 2.10 -16.27
N GLN A 82 -12.97 3.37 -16.27
CA GLN A 82 -12.62 4.29 -15.19
C GLN A 82 -13.23 3.84 -13.86
N LEU A 83 -14.50 3.43 -13.85
CA LEU A 83 -15.18 2.91 -12.68
C LEU A 83 -14.46 1.65 -12.12
N TYR A 84 -14.11 0.73 -13.01
CA TYR A 84 -13.36 -0.47 -12.60
C TYR A 84 -12.01 -0.12 -11.96
N LEU A 85 -11.26 0.79 -12.57
CA LEU A 85 -9.93 1.17 -12.07
C LEU A 85 -10.01 1.91 -10.72
N SER A 86 -11.01 2.79 -10.54
CA SER A 86 -11.12 3.61 -9.31
C SER A 86 -11.83 2.91 -8.15
N GLU A 87 -12.75 1.98 -8.43
CA GLU A 87 -13.56 1.36 -7.38
C GLU A 87 -13.14 -0.08 -7.05
N PHE A 88 -12.73 -0.85 -8.07
CA PHE A 88 -12.44 -2.26 -7.89
C PHE A 88 -10.95 -2.60 -7.89
N TYR A 89 -10.15 -1.93 -8.72
CA TYR A 89 -8.74 -2.22 -8.82
C TYR A 89 -7.94 -1.46 -7.75
N ARG A 90 -8.09 -0.13 -7.70
CA ARG A 90 -7.38 0.73 -6.74
C ARG A 90 -8.18 2.01 -6.49
N PRO A 91 -8.72 2.20 -5.28
CA PRO A 91 -9.40 3.44 -4.92
C PRO A 91 -8.49 4.65 -5.13
N GLU A 92 -9.09 5.76 -5.59
CA GLU A 92 -8.38 7.01 -5.77
C GLU A 92 -7.83 7.51 -4.42
N GLN A 93 -6.53 7.75 -4.37
CA GLN A 93 -5.84 8.24 -3.18
C GLN A 93 -6.11 9.72 -2.98
N LYS A 94 -6.49 10.11 -1.77
CA LYS A 94 -6.66 11.50 -1.36
C LYS A 94 -5.46 11.92 -0.53
N LEU A 95 -4.69 12.86 -1.07
CA LEU A 95 -3.51 13.40 -0.40
C LEU A 95 -3.92 14.38 0.70
N TRP A 96 -3.13 14.46 1.76
CA TRP A 96 -3.42 15.29 2.90
C TRP A 96 -2.17 15.93 3.51
N SER A 97 -2.36 17.03 4.24
CA SER A 97 -1.33 17.69 5.03
C SER A 97 -1.63 17.53 6.53
N GLY A 98 -0.64 17.72 7.37
CA GLY A 98 -0.83 17.66 8.83
C GLY A 98 -1.88 18.65 9.34
N GLN A 99 -2.17 19.73 8.61
CA GLN A 99 -3.16 20.72 9.00
C GLN A 99 -4.61 20.21 8.95
N ASN A 100 -4.91 19.29 8.00
CA ASN A 100 -6.25 18.69 7.89
C ASN A 100 -6.30 17.23 8.37
N PHE A 101 -5.32 16.81 9.14
CA PHE A 101 -5.23 15.41 9.62
C PHE A 101 -6.45 14.98 10.45
N GLU A 102 -7.03 15.86 11.26
CA GLU A 102 -8.22 15.54 12.06
C GLU A 102 -9.45 15.20 11.21
N GLU A 103 -9.55 15.75 10.00
CA GLU A 103 -10.61 15.42 9.02
C GLU A 103 -10.36 14.06 8.37
N VAL A 104 -9.09 13.70 8.22
CA VAL A 104 -8.63 12.44 7.61
C VAL A 104 -8.64 11.31 8.63
N ARG A 105 -8.28 11.59 9.88
CA ARG A 105 -8.17 10.59 10.93
C ARG A 105 -9.53 9.97 11.25
N ARG A 106 -9.75 8.75 10.78
CA ARG A 106 -10.94 7.97 11.14
C ARG A 106 -10.62 6.96 12.23
N VAL A 107 -11.50 6.86 13.20
CA VAL A 107 -11.44 5.87 14.29
C VAL A 107 -12.28 4.65 13.94
N PHE A 108 -11.74 3.49 14.22
CA PHE A 108 -12.38 2.18 14.14
C PHE A 108 -12.24 1.46 15.48
N TYR A 109 -13.15 0.55 15.80
CA TYR A 109 -13.09 -0.20 17.04
C TYR A 109 -12.63 -1.64 16.78
N PHE A 110 -11.68 -2.11 17.59
CA PHE A 110 -11.05 -3.42 17.37
C PHE A 110 -12.06 -4.56 17.27
N GLN A 111 -13.03 -4.62 18.20
CA GLN A 111 -14.01 -5.71 18.20
C GLN A 111 -14.88 -5.71 16.95
N GLU A 112 -15.22 -4.54 16.41
CA GLU A 112 -15.98 -4.44 15.16
C GLU A 112 -15.18 -4.93 13.97
N LEU A 113 -13.88 -4.60 13.90
CA LEU A 113 -12.99 -5.08 12.82
C LEU A 113 -12.83 -6.61 12.85
N ILE A 114 -12.87 -7.22 14.03
CA ILE A 114 -12.75 -8.68 14.16
C ILE A 114 -14.03 -9.39 13.78
N THR A 115 -15.22 -8.78 14.00
CA THR A 115 -16.51 -9.49 13.91
C THR A 115 -17.38 -9.06 12.74
N CYS A 116 -17.14 -7.87 12.14
CA CYS A 116 -18.01 -7.28 11.12
C CYS A 116 -17.25 -7.01 9.81
N ASP A 117 -17.62 -7.73 8.75
CA ASP A 117 -16.98 -7.60 7.44
C ASP A 117 -17.20 -6.22 6.80
N SER A 118 -18.36 -5.59 7.03
CA SER A 118 -18.63 -4.26 6.48
C SER A 118 -17.77 -3.17 7.15
N THR A 119 -17.50 -3.27 8.45
CA THR A 119 -16.59 -2.36 9.16
C THR A 119 -15.15 -2.62 8.72
N LEU A 120 -14.76 -3.89 8.57
CA LEU A 120 -13.45 -4.28 8.03
C LEU A 120 -13.21 -3.69 6.64
N LEU A 121 -14.20 -3.81 5.74
CA LEU A 121 -14.11 -3.23 4.39
C LEU A 121 -13.96 -1.70 4.43
N GLN A 122 -14.69 -1.01 5.32
CA GLN A 122 -14.58 0.44 5.49
C GLN A 122 -13.18 0.84 5.98
N TRP A 123 -12.58 0.08 6.89
CA TRP A 123 -11.22 0.32 7.36
C TRP A 123 -10.19 0.11 6.25
N LEU A 124 -10.28 -0.98 5.48
CA LEU A 124 -9.39 -1.26 4.35
C LEU A 124 -9.52 -0.20 3.26
N HIS A 125 -10.74 0.20 2.92
CA HIS A 125 -10.98 1.29 1.96
C HIS A 125 -10.40 2.61 2.45
N HIS A 126 -10.56 2.94 3.73
CA HIS A 126 -10.01 4.15 4.32
C HIS A 126 -8.47 4.15 4.28
N LEU A 127 -7.83 3.02 4.60
CA LEU A 127 -6.38 2.84 4.43
C LEU A 127 -5.94 3.01 2.97
N ALA A 128 -6.67 2.45 2.02
CA ALA A 128 -6.35 2.58 0.60
C ALA A 128 -6.45 4.04 0.10
N VAL A 129 -7.45 4.80 0.59
CA VAL A 129 -7.70 6.19 0.17
C VAL A 129 -6.78 7.19 0.87
N TYR A 130 -6.62 7.09 2.19
CA TYR A 130 -5.91 8.08 3.01
C TYR A 130 -4.58 7.60 3.56
N GLY A 131 -4.32 6.31 3.50
CA GLY A 131 -3.08 5.73 3.99
C GLY A 131 -3.00 5.57 5.50
N VAL A 132 -4.01 5.94 6.28
CA VAL A 132 -3.96 5.92 7.75
C VAL A 132 -5.29 5.51 8.36
N GLY A 133 -5.25 4.83 9.51
CA GLY A 133 -6.41 4.52 10.35
C GLY A 133 -6.01 4.35 11.80
N LEU A 134 -6.89 4.73 12.72
CA LEU A 134 -6.70 4.54 14.15
C LEU A 134 -7.73 3.53 14.68
N VAL A 135 -7.24 2.42 15.21
CA VAL A 135 -8.08 1.42 15.87
C VAL A 135 -8.02 1.64 17.38
N LYS A 136 -9.16 1.65 18.02
CA LYS A 136 -9.32 1.86 19.45
C LYS A 136 -9.81 0.60 20.16
N GLU A 137 -9.65 0.58 21.48
CA GLU A 137 -10.16 -0.47 22.37
C GLU A 137 -9.62 -1.87 22.03
N ALA A 138 -8.40 -1.93 21.50
CA ALA A 138 -7.71 -3.20 21.34
C ALA A 138 -7.27 -3.74 22.72
N PRO A 139 -7.41 -5.05 22.99
CA PRO A 139 -6.90 -5.65 24.22
C PRO A 139 -5.39 -5.39 24.37
N LEU A 140 -4.91 -5.25 25.62
CA LEU A 140 -3.48 -5.07 25.91
C LEU A 140 -2.74 -6.43 25.88
N GLU A 141 -2.89 -7.14 24.78
CA GLU A 141 -2.35 -8.48 24.54
C GLU A 141 -1.41 -8.48 23.32
N MET A 142 -0.49 -9.41 23.29
CA MET A 142 0.53 -9.47 22.22
C MET A 142 -0.02 -10.00 20.89
N ASP A 143 -1.10 -10.76 20.88
CA ASP A 143 -1.66 -11.40 19.68
C ASP A 143 -2.65 -10.50 18.90
N VAL A 144 -2.88 -9.29 19.37
CA VAL A 144 -3.87 -8.35 18.80
C VAL A 144 -3.60 -8.07 17.32
N LEU A 145 -2.35 -7.75 16.97
CA LEU A 145 -1.98 -7.46 15.59
C LEU A 145 -2.15 -8.68 14.68
N ARG A 146 -1.83 -9.86 15.20
CA ARG A 146 -2.03 -11.13 14.48
C ARG A 146 -3.51 -11.41 14.23
N ARG A 147 -4.36 -11.20 15.23
CA ARG A 147 -5.82 -11.35 15.08
C ARG A 147 -6.38 -10.42 14.02
N LEU A 148 -5.96 -9.14 14.02
CA LEU A 148 -6.38 -8.17 13.01
C LEU A 148 -5.84 -8.52 11.63
N SER A 149 -4.57 -8.88 11.53
CA SER A 149 -3.93 -9.28 10.26
C SER A 149 -4.59 -10.52 9.64
N ASN A 150 -4.94 -11.52 10.44
CA ASN A 150 -5.60 -12.75 9.97
C ASN A 150 -7.01 -12.51 9.40
N ARG A 151 -7.62 -11.36 9.68
CA ARG A 151 -8.89 -10.98 9.04
C ARG A 151 -8.70 -10.58 7.57
N VAL A 152 -7.49 -10.17 7.20
CA VAL A 152 -7.16 -9.65 5.86
C VAL A 152 -6.27 -10.62 5.08
N GLY A 153 -5.24 -11.17 5.74
CA GLY A 153 -4.25 -12.00 5.10
C GLY A 153 -3.28 -12.61 6.11
N PHE A 154 -2.05 -12.16 6.11
CA PHE A 154 -0.99 -12.67 6.97
C PHE A 154 -0.02 -11.56 7.37
N MET A 155 0.69 -11.78 8.48
CA MET A 155 1.79 -10.92 8.89
C MET A 155 3.04 -11.28 8.09
N ARG A 156 3.71 -10.27 7.56
CA ARG A 156 4.96 -10.47 6.84
C ARG A 156 6.11 -10.71 7.82
N ARG A 157 6.79 -11.84 7.69
CA ARG A 157 8.01 -12.11 8.44
C ARG A 157 9.18 -11.29 7.88
N THR A 158 9.90 -10.62 8.78
CA THR A 158 11.09 -9.82 8.50
C THR A 158 12.29 -10.35 9.28
N THR A 159 13.44 -9.68 9.20
CA THR A 159 14.62 -9.96 10.03
C THR A 159 14.37 -9.77 11.52
N TYR A 160 13.37 -8.96 11.89
CA TYR A 160 12.91 -8.72 13.26
C TYR A 160 11.73 -9.62 13.68
N GLY A 161 11.36 -10.60 12.86
CA GLY A 161 10.19 -11.46 13.06
C GLY A 161 8.94 -10.94 12.37
N GLU A 162 7.78 -11.44 12.78
CA GLU A 162 6.45 -10.99 12.34
C GLU A 162 5.94 -9.84 13.19
N GLU A 163 6.27 -9.88 14.48
CA GLU A 163 5.99 -8.86 15.49
C GLU A 163 7.26 -8.59 16.28
N PHE A 164 7.49 -7.36 16.66
CA PHE A 164 8.57 -6.98 17.56
C PHE A 164 8.16 -5.82 18.46
N ARG A 165 8.76 -5.76 19.65
CA ARG A 165 8.44 -4.72 20.63
C ARG A 165 9.39 -3.53 20.47
N VAL A 166 8.81 -2.36 20.33
CA VAL A 166 9.56 -1.09 20.35
C VAL A 166 9.57 -0.56 21.79
N ARG A 167 10.63 -0.90 22.51
CA ARG A 167 10.88 -0.49 23.90
C ARG A 167 12.30 0.02 24.02
N ALA A 168 12.50 1.08 24.83
CA ALA A 168 13.87 1.53 25.13
C ALA A 168 14.64 0.45 25.90
N GLN A 169 15.83 0.10 25.39
CA GLN A 169 16.66 -0.93 26.01
C GLN A 169 18.15 -0.61 25.88
N PRO A 170 18.96 -0.98 26.90
CA PRO A 170 20.42 -0.86 26.80
C PRO A 170 20.96 -1.74 25.67
N GLY A 171 21.98 -1.24 24.94
CA GLY A 171 22.61 -2.00 23.86
C GLY A 171 21.70 -2.21 22.64
N ALA A 172 20.85 -1.24 22.35
CA ALA A 172 19.89 -1.30 21.27
C ALA A 172 20.53 -1.69 19.92
N SER A 173 19.98 -2.73 19.27
CA SER A 173 20.35 -3.19 17.92
C SER A 173 19.73 -2.36 16.80
N ASN A 174 18.71 -1.54 17.12
CA ASN A 174 18.00 -0.70 16.18
C ASN A 174 17.74 0.69 16.79
N TYR A 175 17.77 1.73 15.95
CA TYR A 175 17.54 3.11 16.39
C TYR A 175 16.15 3.31 17.05
N ALA A 176 15.14 2.54 16.62
CA ALA A 176 13.80 2.58 17.21
C ALA A 176 13.77 2.17 18.69
N TYR A 177 14.76 1.41 19.18
CA TYR A 177 14.88 0.99 20.58
C TYR A 177 15.56 2.03 21.49
N LEU A 178 15.84 3.22 20.97
CA LEU A 178 16.35 4.34 21.76
C LEU A 178 15.20 5.23 22.23
N ALA A 179 15.35 5.88 23.37
CA ALA A 179 14.42 6.93 23.83
C ALA A 179 14.59 8.27 23.09
N ALA A 180 15.63 8.39 22.27
CA ALA A 180 15.89 9.56 21.42
C ALA A 180 14.78 9.81 20.38
N PRO A 181 14.63 11.01 19.85
CA PRO A 181 13.72 11.30 18.76
C PRO A 181 13.99 10.39 17.56
N LEU A 182 12.95 9.78 17.02
CA LEU A 182 13.03 8.98 15.79
C LEU A 182 12.55 9.87 14.62
N PRO A 183 13.43 10.23 13.67
CA PRO A 183 13.07 11.04 12.54
C PRO A 183 11.98 10.40 11.68
N LEU A 184 11.25 11.21 10.91
CA LEU A 184 10.29 10.71 9.92
C LEU A 184 11.00 9.76 8.95
N HIS A 185 10.44 8.56 8.77
CA HIS A 185 10.99 7.49 7.92
C HIS A 185 9.90 6.54 7.44
N THR A 186 10.20 5.75 6.41
CA THR A 186 9.47 4.54 6.06
C THR A 186 10.17 3.34 6.69
N ASP A 187 9.40 2.35 7.14
CA ASP A 187 9.98 1.12 7.68
C ASP A 187 10.65 0.28 6.61
N MET A 188 11.84 -0.20 6.91
CA MET A 188 12.57 -1.20 6.14
C MET A 188 12.79 -0.83 4.67
N PRO A 189 13.29 0.38 4.34
CA PRO A 189 13.50 0.81 2.96
C PRO A 189 14.54 -0.04 2.21
N TYR A 190 15.29 -0.87 2.93
CA TYR A 190 16.31 -1.80 2.43
C TYR A 190 15.73 -3.13 1.91
N PHE A 191 14.41 -3.30 1.89
CA PHE A 191 13.76 -4.41 1.19
C PHE A 191 13.26 -3.98 -0.20
N GLU A 192 13.41 -4.86 -1.18
CA GLU A 192 12.77 -4.70 -2.48
C GLU A 192 11.25 -4.52 -2.33
N TYR A 193 10.65 -5.36 -1.48
CA TYR A 193 9.25 -5.29 -1.13
C TYR A 193 9.11 -4.84 0.33
N LEU A 194 8.85 -3.56 0.54
CA LEU A 194 8.57 -3.02 1.88
C LEU A 194 7.34 -3.69 2.51
N PRO A 195 7.23 -3.73 3.85
CA PRO A 195 5.93 -3.97 4.48
C PRO A 195 4.92 -2.95 3.96
N GLY A 196 3.80 -3.42 3.40
CA GLY A 196 2.80 -2.53 2.79
C GLY A 196 2.04 -1.72 3.83
N VAL A 197 1.62 -2.37 4.92
CA VAL A 197 0.94 -1.74 6.06
C VAL A 197 1.73 -2.01 7.33
N THR A 198 2.05 -0.95 8.06
CA THR A 198 2.61 -1.03 9.41
C THR A 198 1.49 -0.82 10.44
N MET A 199 1.52 -1.59 11.52
CA MET A 199 0.60 -1.49 12.65
C MET A 199 1.41 -1.30 13.93
N LEU A 200 1.11 -0.22 14.67
CA LEU A 200 1.75 0.09 15.95
C LEU A 200 0.71 0.01 17.07
N HIS A 201 0.77 -1.06 17.87
CA HIS A 201 -0.11 -1.26 19.02
C HIS A 201 0.52 -0.69 20.28
N THR A 202 -0.10 0.31 20.88
CA THR A 202 0.35 0.91 22.12
C THR A 202 -0.12 0.07 23.32
N LEU A 203 0.82 -0.64 23.94
CA LEU A 203 0.58 -1.40 25.17
C LEU A 203 0.76 -0.53 26.41
N GLU A 204 1.79 0.26 26.43
CA GLU A 204 2.14 1.23 27.49
C GLU A 204 2.60 2.51 26.84
N GLN A 205 2.19 3.64 27.38
CA GLN A 205 2.60 4.95 26.86
C GLN A 205 3.40 5.71 27.91
N SER A 206 4.46 6.40 27.46
CA SER A 206 5.27 7.27 28.32
C SER A 206 4.40 8.29 29.07
N ALA A 207 4.64 8.45 30.37
CA ALA A 207 4.02 9.47 31.20
C ALA A 207 4.59 10.89 30.90
N SER A 208 5.80 10.97 30.32
CA SER A 208 6.43 12.23 29.93
C SER A 208 5.65 12.93 28.81
N PRO A 209 5.85 14.24 28.56
CA PRO A 209 5.27 14.93 27.41
C PRO A 209 5.74 14.37 26.05
N GLY A 210 6.83 13.60 26.04
CA GLY A 210 7.41 12.97 24.86
C GLY A 210 6.66 11.72 24.36
N GLY A 211 7.25 10.98 23.44
CA GLY A 211 6.64 9.80 22.82
C GLY A 211 5.46 10.13 21.91
N VAL A 212 5.37 11.36 21.41
CA VAL A 212 4.34 11.83 20.48
C VAL A 212 4.65 11.28 19.08
N ASN A 213 3.68 10.65 18.44
CA ASN A 213 3.79 10.19 17.07
C ASN A 213 3.82 11.38 16.11
N LEU A 214 4.67 11.27 15.11
CA LEU A 214 4.76 12.16 13.95
C LEU A 214 4.34 11.36 12.72
N LEU A 215 3.51 11.94 11.86
CA LEU A 215 3.07 11.28 10.63
C LEU A 215 2.91 12.31 9.52
N ALA A 216 3.42 12.02 8.33
CA ALA A 216 3.24 12.88 7.16
C ALA A 216 2.90 12.05 5.91
N ASP A 217 2.01 12.57 5.08
CA ASP A 217 1.72 12.02 3.76
C ASP A 217 2.85 12.38 2.80
N ALA A 218 3.79 11.46 2.60
CA ALA A 218 4.95 11.72 1.76
C ALA A 218 4.60 11.75 0.26
N PHE A 219 3.43 11.25 -0.16
CA PHE A 219 2.94 11.47 -1.52
C PHE A 219 2.48 12.92 -1.70
N TYR A 220 1.82 13.50 -0.69
CA TYR A 220 1.52 14.93 -0.69
C TYR A 220 2.81 15.78 -0.76
N VAL A 221 3.82 15.44 0.02
CA VAL A 221 5.13 16.08 -0.01
C VAL A 221 5.79 15.97 -1.39
N ALA A 222 5.71 14.79 -2.02
CA ALA A 222 6.24 14.57 -3.37
C ALA A 222 5.54 15.46 -4.41
N GLU A 223 4.21 15.62 -4.33
CA GLU A 223 3.48 16.51 -5.23
C GLU A 223 3.81 18.00 -4.98
N LEU A 224 3.97 18.42 -3.73
CA LEU A 224 4.47 19.77 -3.43
C LEU A 224 5.86 20.00 -4.02
N MET A 225 6.75 19.03 -3.94
CA MET A 225 8.07 19.12 -4.57
C MET A 225 7.96 19.18 -6.10
N ARG A 226 7.09 18.39 -6.70
CA ARG A 226 6.83 18.39 -8.14
C ARG A 226 6.42 19.78 -8.63
N GLU A 227 5.51 20.42 -7.88
CA GLU A 227 5.00 21.74 -8.22
C GLU A 227 6.00 22.88 -7.95
N ARG A 228 6.64 22.88 -6.77
CA ARG A 228 7.44 24.03 -6.28
C ARG A 228 8.93 23.88 -6.53
N HIS A 229 9.43 22.66 -6.63
CA HIS A 229 10.87 22.33 -6.76
C HIS A 229 11.09 21.21 -7.79
N PRO A 230 10.69 21.41 -9.08
CA PRO A 230 10.64 20.33 -10.08
C PRO A 230 11.99 19.67 -10.37
N ASP A 231 13.11 20.43 -10.29
CA ASP A 231 14.44 19.87 -10.50
C ASP A 231 14.88 18.98 -9.31
N GLN A 232 14.56 19.39 -8.09
CA GLN A 232 14.81 18.60 -6.89
C GLN A 232 13.92 17.36 -6.83
N PHE A 233 12.65 17.48 -7.22
CA PHE A 233 11.75 16.34 -7.38
C PHE A 233 12.34 15.32 -8.36
N ARG A 234 12.81 15.78 -9.52
CA ARG A 234 13.43 14.92 -10.52
C ARG A 234 14.68 14.23 -10.00
N ALA A 235 15.53 14.95 -9.25
CA ALA A 235 16.72 14.38 -8.62
C ALA A 235 16.35 13.22 -7.66
N LEU A 236 15.29 13.37 -6.84
CA LEU A 236 14.83 12.31 -5.92
C LEU A 236 14.14 11.14 -6.63
N CYS A 237 13.62 11.32 -7.84
CA CYS A 237 13.05 10.24 -8.65
C CYS A 237 14.11 9.48 -9.44
N GLN A 238 15.19 10.14 -9.86
CA GLN A 238 16.15 9.57 -10.80
C GLN A 238 17.45 9.10 -10.18
N THR A 239 17.78 9.59 -8.97
CA THR A 239 19.02 9.24 -8.27
C THR A 239 18.78 8.09 -7.28
N PRO A 240 19.14 6.85 -7.62
CA PRO A 240 19.03 5.74 -6.69
C PRO A 240 20.11 5.84 -5.62
N VAL A 241 19.73 5.56 -4.38
CA VAL A 241 20.64 5.43 -3.23
C VAL A 241 20.51 4.06 -2.60
N ASP A 242 21.53 3.65 -1.85
CA ASP A 242 21.52 2.38 -1.18
C ASP A 242 20.93 2.52 0.23
N TRP A 243 19.95 1.69 0.52
CA TRP A 243 19.33 1.54 1.84
C TRP A 243 19.87 0.26 2.44
N ALA A 244 20.40 0.31 3.66
CA ALA A 244 21.04 -0.84 4.27
C ALA A 244 20.62 -1.04 5.72
N ASP A 245 20.53 -2.30 6.11
CA ASP A 245 20.40 -2.73 7.50
C ASP A 245 21.31 -3.95 7.70
N ILE A 246 22.41 -3.73 8.40
CA ILE A 246 23.46 -4.72 8.61
C ILE A 246 23.67 -4.84 10.10
N GLY A 247 23.46 -6.04 10.64
CA GLY A 247 23.58 -6.24 12.07
C GLY A 247 23.14 -7.61 12.55
N SER A 248 22.73 -7.64 13.82
CA SER A 248 22.14 -8.82 14.44
C SER A 248 21.04 -8.43 15.41
N ASP A 249 19.97 -9.21 15.43
CA ASP A 249 18.89 -9.08 16.39
C ASP A 249 18.39 -10.47 16.79
N GLY A 250 18.09 -10.70 18.08
CA GLY A 250 17.60 -11.98 18.56
C GLY A 250 18.51 -13.19 18.21
N GLY A 251 19.80 -13.00 18.00
CA GLY A 251 20.74 -14.03 17.57
C GLY A 251 20.76 -14.30 16.05
N LEU A 252 19.92 -13.63 15.28
CA LEU A 252 19.93 -13.68 13.82
C LEU A 252 20.85 -12.59 13.26
N GLN A 253 21.80 -12.96 12.42
CA GLN A 253 22.63 -12.02 11.65
C GLN A 253 21.94 -11.71 10.33
N PHE A 254 22.00 -10.44 9.90
CA PHE A 254 21.41 -10.02 8.63
C PHE A 254 22.26 -8.97 7.92
N HIS A 255 22.12 -8.94 6.60
CA HIS A 255 22.80 -8.02 5.71
C HIS A 255 21.83 -7.71 4.55
N ASN A 256 20.99 -6.71 4.75
CA ASN A 256 19.96 -6.30 3.79
C ASN A 256 20.43 -5.03 3.10
N ILE A 257 20.41 -5.02 1.79
CA ILE A 257 20.67 -3.83 0.97
C ILE A 257 19.67 -3.80 -0.18
N TRP A 258 19.07 -2.66 -0.37
CA TRP A 258 18.22 -2.38 -1.52
C TRP A 258 18.55 -1.01 -2.11
N ARG A 259 18.63 -0.95 -3.44
CA ARG A 259 18.92 0.28 -4.16
C ARG A 259 17.67 0.81 -4.84
N ALA A 260 17.25 2.00 -4.42
CA ALA A 260 16.06 2.66 -4.96
C ALA A 260 16.13 4.19 -4.79
N PRO A 261 15.48 4.98 -5.66
CA PRO A 261 15.30 6.40 -5.44
C PRO A 261 14.40 6.65 -4.22
N VAL A 262 14.40 7.88 -3.70
CA VAL A 262 13.51 8.31 -2.61
C VAL A 262 12.05 8.28 -3.06
N ILE A 263 11.76 8.85 -4.24
CA ILE A 263 10.42 8.91 -4.83
C ILE A 263 10.36 7.93 -6.00
N ASN A 264 9.48 6.94 -5.91
CA ASN A 264 9.29 5.96 -6.97
C ASN A 264 7.96 6.24 -7.68
N LEU A 265 8.01 6.29 -9.01
CA LEU A 265 6.87 6.59 -9.86
C LEU A 265 6.47 5.36 -10.68
N ASP A 266 5.19 5.26 -11.02
CA ASP A 266 4.71 4.33 -12.04
C ASP A 266 4.89 4.90 -13.46
N ASP A 267 4.48 4.13 -14.48
CA ASP A 267 4.61 4.50 -15.90
C ASP A 267 3.75 5.73 -16.27
N GLU A 268 2.73 6.06 -15.48
CA GLU A 268 1.93 7.29 -15.62
C GLU A 268 2.51 8.47 -14.83
N GLY A 269 3.63 8.28 -14.15
CA GLY A 269 4.30 9.32 -13.36
C GLY A 269 3.66 9.60 -12.00
N ARG A 270 2.78 8.72 -11.50
CA ARG A 270 2.19 8.83 -10.17
C ARG A 270 3.14 8.26 -9.12
N CYS A 271 3.22 8.89 -7.96
CA CYS A 271 3.99 8.37 -6.84
C CYS A 271 3.36 7.07 -6.31
N VAL A 272 4.16 6.02 -6.24
CA VAL A 272 3.71 4.69 -5.78
C VAL A 272 4.46 4.18 -4.56
N ARG A 273 5.61 4.79 -4.23
CA ARG A 273 6.41 4.38 -3.09
C ARG A 273 7.41 5.47 -2.71
N ILE A 274 7.59 5.65 -1.41
CA ILE A 274 8.66 6.44 -0.82
C ILE A 274 9.64 5.50 -0.11
N ASN A 275 10.93 5.68 -0.38
CA ASN A 275 12.02 5.08 0.39
C ASN A 275 12.73 6.19 1.16
N HIS A 276 12.61 6.20 2.48
CA HIS A 276 13.26 7.21 3.29
C HIS A 276 13.54 6.73 4.71
N SER A 277 14.80 6.72 5.09
CA SER A 277 15.25 6.53 6.47
C SER A 277 16.65 7.09 6.62
N ILE A 278 16.81 8.10 7.47
CA ILE A 278 18.13 8.69 7.71
C ILE A 278 19.10 7.67 8.33
N PRO A 279 18.70 6.89 9.37
CA PRO A 279 19.60 5.90 9.97
C PRO A 279 19.99 4.73 9.06
N GLN A 280 19.17 4.40 8.07
CA GLN A 280 19.32 3.22 7.21
C GLN A 280 19.78 3.55 5.79
N ARG A 281 20.18 4.79 5.54
CA ARG A 281 20.83 5.13 4.29
C ARG A 281 22.31 4.74 4.37
N ASP A 282 22.77 3.92 3.41
CA ASP A 282 24.17 3.55 3.32
C ASP A 282 25.06 4.75 2.99
N SER A 283 26.30 4.68 3.46
CA SER A 283 27.35 5.64 3.09
C SER A 283 27.87 5.45 1.66
N HIS A 284 27.68 4.25 1.07
CA HIS A 284 27.91 4.06 -0.36
C HIS A 284 26.92 4.88 -1.16
N PHE A 285 27.46 5.70 -2.07
CA PHE A 285 26.66 6.57 -2.90
C PHE A 285 27.11 6.42 -4.36
N SER A 286 26.59 5.39 -5.01
CA SER A 286 27.06 4.92 -6.34
C SER A 286 26.47 5.78 -7.46
N VAL A 287 26.67 7.10 -7.38
CA VAL A 287 26.29 8.07 -8.39
C VAL A 287 27.49 8.94 -8.76
N PRO A 288 27.51 9.58 -9.96
CA PRO A 288 28.51 10.57 -10.29
C PRO A 288 28.60 11.69 -9.26
N MET A 289 29.82 12.14 -8.96
CA MET A 289 30.07 13.09 -7.87
C MET A 289 29.28 14.40 -8.02
N GLU A 290 29.05 14.84 -9.24
CA GLU A 290 28.25 16.03 -9.55
C GLU A 290 26.76 15.90 -9.16
N GLN A 291 26.23 14.70 -9.02
CA GLN A 291 24.85 14.45 -8.61
C GLN A 291 24.70 14.44 -7.06
N VAL A 292 25.78 14.32 -6.31
CA VAL A 292 25.75 14.18 -4.85
C VAL A 292 25.14 15.41 -4.18
N ARG A 293 25.69 16.61 -4.45
CA ARG A 293 25.19 17.86 -3.84
C ARG A 293 23.74 18.16 -4.21
N PRO A 294 23.31 18.09 -5.49
CA PRO A 294 21.90 18.28 -5.87
C PRO A 294 20.95 17.31 -5.16
N TRP A 295 21.37 16.07 -4.97
CA TRP A 295 20.58 15.09 -4.22
C TRP A 295 20.42 15.49 -2.75
N TYR A 296 21.50 15.93 -2.07
CA TYR A 296 21.41 16.37 -0.67
C TYR A 296 20.54 17.62 -0.50
N GLU A 297 20.62 18.57 -1.44
CA GLU A 297 19.77 19.76 -1.46
C GLU A 297 18.29 19.38 -1.63
N ALA A 298 17.98 18.45 -2.54
CA ALA A 298 16.65 17.91 -2.74
C ALA A 298 16.14 17.17 -1.49
N MET A 299 17.00 16.37 -0.83
CA MET A 299 16.64 15.69 0.42
C MET A 299 16.37 16.65 1.56
N ALA A 300 17.14 17.73 1.69
CA ALA A 300 16.90 18.75 2.70
C ALA A 300 15.51 19.40 2.52
N THR A 301 15.13 19.67 1.27
CA THR A 301 13.79 20.18 0.92
C THR A 301 12.71 19.17 1.24
N PHE A 302 12.87 17.90 0.85
CA PHE A 302 11.91 16.82 1.15
C PHE A 302 11.69 16.68 2.67
N VAL A 303 12.77 16.59 3.45
CA VAL A 303 12.70 16.43 4.91
C VAL A 303 12.05 17.66 5.55
N GLY A 304 12.39 18.88 5.10
CA GLY A 304 11.78 20.12 5.58
C GLY A 304 10.28 20.17 5.34
N LEU A 305 9.82 19.85 4.11
CA LEU A 305 8.40 19.77 3.77
C LEU A 305 7.68 18.66 4.54
N ALA A 306 8.30 17.50 4.71
CA ALA A 306 7.71 16.41 5.49
C ALA A 306 7.50 16.81 6.96
N GLN A 307 8.44 17.53 7.56
CA GLN A 307 8.32 18.07 8.91
C GLN A 307 7.25 19.15 9.01
N GLU A 308 7.21 20.10 8.08
CA GLU A 308 6.24 21.19 8.02
C GLU A 308 4.81 20.67 7.91
N HIS A 309 4.60 19.64 7.08
CA HIS A 309 3.29 19.04 6.80
C HIS A 309 2.99 17.82 7.64
N SER A 310 3.77 17.54 8.69
CA SER A 310 3.48 16.44 9.62
C SER A 310 2.41 16.83 10.64
N CYS A 311 1.58 15.84 11.00
CA CYS A 311 0.70 15.91 12.17
C CYS A 311 1.40 15.35 13.41
N ARG A 312 0.88 15.70 14.58
CA ARG A 312 1.36 15.27 15.89
C ARG A 312 0.21 14.79 16.75
N PHE A 313 0.30 13.57 17.25
CA PHE A 313 -0.70 13.03 18.17
C PHE A 313 -0.09 11.96 19.07
N LYS A 314 -0.67 11.76 20.24
CA LYS A 314 -0.22 10.75 21.18
C LYS A 314 -1.28 9.66 21.27
N THR A 315 -0.86 8.41 21.05
CA THR A 315 -1.70 7.23 21.25
C THR A 315 -1.81 6.89 22.74
N THR A 316 -2.86 6.19 23.10
CA THR A 316 -3.11 5.67 24.45
C THR A 316 -3.05 4.15 24.45
N PRO A 317 -2.84 3.49 25.61
CA PRO A 317 -2.90 2.04 25.67
C PRO A 317 -4.21 1.50 25.08
N GLY A 318 -4.10 0.47 24.22
CA GLY A 318 -5.23 -0.08 23.45
C GLY A 318 -5.47 0.60 22.09
N ASP A 319 -4.67 1.60 21.72
CA ASP A 319 -4.69 2.17 20.37
C ASP A 319 -3.79 1.36 19.43
N VAL A 320 -4.27 1.08 18.21
CA VAL A 320 -3.45 0.57 17.11
C VAL A 320 -3.45 1.59 15.99
N LEU A 321 -2.32 2.24 15.77
CA LEU A 321 -2.09 3.09 14.61
C LEU A 321 -1.75 2.20 13.42
N THR A 322 -2.51 2.32 12.34
CA THR A 322 -2.29 1.57 11.10
C THR A 322 -2.01 2.55 9.95
N PHE A 323 -1.00 2.27 9.14
CA PHE A 323 -0.67 3.16 8.03
C PHE A 323 0.01 2.45 6.86
N ASP A 324 -0.19 3.00 5.67
CA ASP A 324 0.46 2.61 4.43
C ASP A 324 1.93 3.05 4.45
N ASN A 325 2.81 2.11 4.67
CA ASN A 325 4.25 2.33 4.76
C ASN A 325 4.92 2.63 3.40
N LEU A 326 4.23 2.40 2.29
CA LEU A 326 4.71 2.81 0.97
C LEU A 326 4.52 4.31 0.74
N ARG A 327 3.56 4.92 1.46
CA ARG A 327 3.10 6.29 1.28
C ARG A 327 3.49 7.22 2.41
N LEU A 328 3.30 6.78 3.66
CA LEU A 328 3.47 7.65 4.82
C LEU A 328 4.87 7.51 5.42
N VAL A 329 5.41 8.64 5.86
CA VAL A 329 6.57 8.67 6.73
C VAL A 329 6.12 8.92 8.16
N HIS A 330 6.68 8.15 9.08
CA HIS A 330 6.33 8.22 10.50
C HIS A 330 7.58 8.38 11.37
N GLY A 331 7.37 8.87 12.57
CA GLY A 331 8.43 9.08 13.54
C GLY A 331 7.85 9.35 14.91
N ARG A 332 8.69 9.73 15.85
CA ARG A 332 8.25 10.12 17.19
C ARG A 332 9.18 11.12 17.82
N THR A 333 8.67 11.91 18.75
CA THR A 333 9.50 12.73 19.64
C THR A 333 10.23 11.84 20.66
N GLY A 334 11.35 12.30 21.17
CA GLY A 334 12.02 11.64 22.31
C GLY A 334 11.15 11.62 23.54
N TYR A 335 11.48 10.76 24.50
CA TYR A 335 10.83 10.65 25.80
C TYR A 335 11.85 10.34 26.91
N ASP A 336 11.53 10.71 28.15
CA ASP A 336 12.49 10.70 29.24
C ASP A 336 12.43 9.44 30.13
N ASP A 337 11.41 8.60 29.96
CA ASP A 337 11.20 7.38 30.71
C ASP A 337 11.34 6.11 29.86
N THR A 338 11.53 4.97 30.53
CA THR A 338 11.65 3.66 29.87
C THR A 338 10.32 2.91 29.76
N ASP A 339 9.22 3.50 30.23
CA ASP A 339 7.93 2.83 30.39
C ASP A 339 7.03 2.94 29.14
N ARG A 340 7.63 3.04 27.97
CA ARG A 340 6.92 3.00 26.70
C ARG A 340 7.11 1.64 26.01
N ASN A 341 6.00 1.00 25.63
CA ASN A 341 5.98 -0.30 24.94
C ASN A 341 4.92 -0.27 23.82
N VAL A 342 5.39 -0.43 22.59
CA VAL A 342 4.57 -0.40 21.38
C VAL A 342 4.88 -1.58 20.48
#